data_28fca0f4dfd436705f5abc5b010bf9b2
#
_entry.id   28fca0f4dfd436705f5abc5b010bf9b2
#
_cell.length_a   1.000
_cell.length_b   1.000
_cell.length_c   1.000
_cell.angle_alpha   90.00
_cell.angle_beta   90.00
_cell.angle_gamma   90.00
#
_symmetry.space_group_name_H-M   'P 1'
#
loop_
_entity.id
_entity.type
_entity.pdbx_description
1 polymer ?
#
loop_
_entity_poly.entity_id
_entity_poly.type
_entity_poly.pdbx_seq_one_letter_code
_entity_poly.pdbx_strand_id
1 'polypeptide(L)'
;MEELYVQQKYLMFASSSLSQFKRRGDMLWNFRCPYCGDSQRNQSKARGYVYRNKERLLSYQCHNCGENHKFKRFLQDVAPNLYAQYVLESFKGQTEQPRLEPIKNNSQMDQKPWRKVLVPVEKLSKLHPVREYVKQRAIPQSQWGRLFYCQNLQEAAHKLGIDQVLPEDERLVLVETDAFDNLILIVCRAMGPSDLRYVTLKLDDDAPKLFGRAHVDYGKPVYVVEGAIDSLFLDNCIASLDANLLAVRQGVPETARLVFVWDNEPRSPNTVRRIDEAITKNTAVVIWPSHIMEKDVNDMVLNGKDVNEIVKAATYSGIGARLKFSTWKRTDEYATRRKAPRRIV
;
A
#
# COMPACT_ATOMS: atom_id res chain seq x y z
N MET A 1 23.36 -19.69 -1.73
CA MET A 1 23.32 -20.61 -2.89
C MET A 1 21.91 -21.14 -3.16
N GLU A 2 21.13 -21.32 -2.13
CA GLU A 2 19.76 -21.88 -2.20
C GLU A 2 18.79 -21.01 -2.99
N GLU A 3 18.79 -19.70 -2.79
CA GLU A 3 17.87 -18.78 -3.50
C GLU A 3 18.13 -18.75 -5.02
N LEU A 4 19.37 -18.75 -5.48
CA LEU A 4 19.70 -18.79 -6.91
C LEU A 4 19.22 -20.10 -7.55
N TYR A 5 19.31 -21.21 -6.84
CA TYR A 5 18.82 -22.52 -7.30
C TYR A 5 17.30 -22.51 -7.46
N VAL A 6 16.59 -21.96 -6.49
CA VAL A 6 15.11 -21.81 -6.55
C VAL A 6 14.72 -20.92 -7.73
N GLN A 7 15.39 -19.77 -7.93
CA GLN A 7 15.13 -18.90 -9.08
C GLN A 7 15.35 -19.61 -10.41
N GLN A 8 16.44 -20.36 -10.54
CA GLN A 8 16.73 -21.14 -11.75
C GLN A 8 15.67 -22.21 -12.01
N LYS A 9 15.23 -22.94 -10.98
CA LYS A 9 14.17 -23.96 -11.06
C LYS A 9 12.88 -23.34 -11.61
N TYR A 10 12.43 -22.20 -11.05
CA TYR A 10 11.20 -21.53 -11.49
C TYR A 10 11.33 -20.87 -12.86
N LEU A 11 12.52 -20.40 -13.25
CA LEU A 11 12.77 -19.99 -14.64
C LEU A 11 12.58 -21.15 -15.62
N MET A 12 13.07 -22.35 -15.27
CA MET A 12 12.89 -23.52 -16.11
C MET A 12 11.42 -23.96 -16.19
N PHE A 13 10.65 -23.85 -15.11
CA PHE A 13 9.22 -24.10 -15.16
C PHE A 13 8.46 -23.06 -16.01
N ALA A 14 8.86 -21.79 -15.97
CA ALA A 14 8.28 -20.73 -16.79
C ALA A 14 8.72 -20.79 -18.28
N SER A 15 9.69 -21.64 -18.63
CA SER A 15 10.25 -21.69 -19.98
C SER A 15 9.23 -22.01 -21.07
N SER A 16 8.19 -22.80 -20.76
CA SER A 16 7.09 -23.13 -21.69
C SER A 16 6.22 -21.91 -22.05
N SER A 17 6.18 -20.89 -21.19
CA SER A 17 5.46 -19.62 -21.41
C SER A 17 6.33 -18.58 -22.15
N LEU A 18 7.63 -18.86 -22.36
CA LEU A 18 8.59 -17.95 -22.96
C LEU A 18 8.91 -18.37 -24.39
N SER A 19 8.41 -17.65 -25.38
CA SER A 19 8.62 -17.95 -26.80
C SER A 19 10.10 -17.91 -27.16
N GLN A 20 10.58 -18.97 -27.87
CA GLN A 20 11.97 -19.15 -28.29
C GLN A 20 13.00 -19.21 -27.15
N PHE A 21 12.61 -19.75 -26.00
CA PHE A 21 13.47 -19.90 -24.84
C PHE A 21 14.70 -20.80 -25.20
N LYS A 22 15.91 -20.26 -24.96
CA LYS A 22 17.19 -20.96 -25.22
C LYS A 22 18.20 -20.63 -24.13
N ARG A 23 18.90 -21.64 -23.66
CA ARG A 23 20.08 -21.44 -22.81
C ARG A 23 21.26 -21.01 -23.67
N ARG A 24 21.94 -19.93 -23.34
CA ARG A 24 23.07 -19.36 -24.09
C ARG A 24 24.40 -19.51 -23.37
N GLY A 25 24.39 -19.82 -22.10
CA GLY A 25 25.61 -19.98 -21.31
C GLY A 25 25.30 -20.43 -19.89
N ASP A 26 26.31 -20.39 -19.02
CA ASP A 26 26.09 -20.59 -17.60
C ASP A 26 25.31 -19.40 -17.03
N MET A 27 24.15 -19.66 -16.42
CA MET A 27 23.25 -18.63 -15.87
C MET A 27 22.87 -17.53 -16.85
N LEU A 28 22.71 -17.88 -18.16
CA LEU A 28 22.26 -16.96 -19.21
C LEU A 28 21.25 -17.66 -20.13
N TRP A 29 20.04 -17.09 -20.21
CA TRP A 29 18.95 -17.56 -21.06
C TRP A 29 18.46 -16.43 -21.95
N ASN A 30 18.00 -16.76 -23.13
CA ASN A 30 17.53 -15.84 -24.15
C ASN A 30 16.16 -16.30 -24.67
N PHE A 31 15.24 -15.36 -24.87
CA PHE A 31 13.89 -15.61 -25.37
C PHE A 31 13.26 -14.34 -25.94
N ARG A 32 12.14 -14.45 -26.63
CA ARG A 32 11.39 -13.27 -27.07
C ARG A 32 10.86 -12.50 -25.87
N CYS A 33 11.03 -11.19 -25.88
CA CYS A 33 10.58 -10.34 -24.79
C CYS A 33 9.06 -10.47 -24.57
N PRO A 34 8.59 -10.84 -23.39
CA PRO A 34 7.16 -10.93 -23.11
C PRO A 34 6.46 -9.58 -23.06
N TYR A 35 7.21 -8.48 -22.84
CA TYR A 35 6.65 -7.13 -22.72
C TYR A 35 6.48 -6.43 -24.06
N CYS A 36 7.48 -6.43 -24.94
CA CYS A 36 7.41 -5.77 -26.24
C CYS A 36 7.23 -6.72 -27.43
N GLY A 37 7.27 -8.04 -27.23
CA GLY A 37 7.13 -9.03 -28.27
C GLY A 37 8.27 -9.04 -29.31
N ASP A 38 9.36 -8.28 -29.07
CA ASP A 38 10.47 -8.09 -30.00
C ASP A 38 10.02 -7.52 -31.37
N SER A 39 10.59 -8.02 -32.49
CA SER A 39 10.24 -7.57 -33.82
C SER A 39 8.98 -8.28 -34.35
N GLN A 40 7.98 -7.55 -34.78
CA GLN A 40 6.81 -8.11 -35.45
C GLN A 40 7.12 -8.61 -36.87
N ARG A 41 8.13 -7.99 -37.54
CA ARG A 41 8.55 -8.37 -38.93
C ARG A 41 9.45 -9.59 -38.95
N ASN A 42 10.19 -9.86 -37.89
CA ASN A 42 11.09 -11.00 -37.79
C ASN A 42 10.86 -11.75 -36.50
N GLN A 43 10.10 -12.83 -36.60
CA GLN A 43 9.72 -13.67 -35.44
C GLN A 43 10.88 -14.48 -34.86
N SER A 44 12.02 -14.60 -35.57
CA SER A 44 13.21 -15.30 -35.06
C SER A 44 14.06 -14.47 -34.10
N LYS A 45 13.78 -13.16 -33.97
CA LYS A 45 14.51 -12.26 -33.05
C LYS A 45 14.01 -12.46 -31.61
N ALA A 46 14.98 -12.75 -30.74
CA ALA A 46 14.79 -12.92 -29.31
C ALA A 46 15.81 -12.05 -28.56
N ARG A 47 15.37 -11.00 -27.89
CA ARG A 47 16.22 -9.98 -27.24
C ARG A 47 15.92 -9.79 -25.76
N GLY A 48 15.03 -10.60 -25.20
CA GLY A 48 14.87 -10.76 -23.76
C GLY A 48 15.91 -11.72 -23.19
N TYR A 49 16.51 -11.36 -22.08
CA TYR A 49 17.56 -12.15 -21.42
C TYR A 49 17.26 -12.26 -19.93
N VAL A 50 17.46 -13.46 -19.37
CA VAL A 50 17.63 -13.66 -17.94
C VAL A 50 19.08 -14.04 -17.69
N TYR A 51 19.72 -13.36 -16.78
CA TYR A 51 21.13 -13.52 -16.47
C TYR A 51 21.40 -13.36 -14.97
N ARG A 52 22.54 -13.87 -14.51
CA ARG A 52 23.01 -13.69 -13.12
C ARG A 52 23.62 -12.30 -12.93
N ASN A 53 23.01 -11.50 -12.06
CA ASN A 53 23.46 -10.15 -11.73
C ASN A 53 24.65 -10.14 -10.74
N LYS A 54 25.11 -8.93 -10.37
CA LYS A 54 26.21 -8.71 -9.40
C LYS A 54 25.90 -9.25 -8.00
N GLU A 55 24.63 -9.31 -7.63
CA GLU A 55 24.12 -9.86 -6.36
C GLU A 55 24.06 -11.40 -6.36
N ARG A 56 24.51 -12.03 -7.45
CA ARG A 56 24.46 -13.48 -7.70
C ARG A 56 23.03 -14.04 -7.80
N LEU A 57 22.04 -13.20 -8.08
CA LEU A 57 20.64 -13.57 -8.33
C LEU A 57 20.29 -13.39 -9.80
N LEU A 58 19.15 -13.94 -10.23
CA LEU A 58 18.68 -13.76 -11.60
C LEU A 58 17.99 -12.40 -11.78
N SER A 59 18.23 -11.77 -12.93
CA SER A 59 17.55 -10.55 -13.38
C SER A 59 17.19 -10.68 -14.85
N TYR A 60 16.10 -10.05 -15.24
CA TYR A 60 15.63 -9.96 -16.62
C TYR A 60 16.00 -8.61 -17.23
N GLN A 61 16.39 -8.62 -18.53
CA GLN A 61 16.56 -7.40 -19.32
C GLN A 61 16.22 -7.66 -20.79
N CYS A 62 15.55 -6.70 -21.43
CA CYS A 62 15.33 -6.69 -22.87
C CYS A 62 16.21 -5.66 -23.58
N HIS A 63 16.99 -6.10 -24.56
CA HIS A 63 17.82 -5.22 -25.40
C HIS A 63 17.04 -4.50 -26.52
N ASN A 64 15.73 -4.71 -26.61
CA ASN A 64 14.89 -4.03 -27.59
C ASN A 64 14.11 -2.86 -27.00
N CYS A 65 13.39 -3.06 -25.88
CA CYS A 65 12.59 -2.04 -25.22
C CYS A 65 13.26 -1.44 -23.99
N GLY A 66 14.38 -2.00 -23.53
CA GLY A 66 15.08 -1.52 -22.33
C GLY A 66 14.49 -2.03 -21.01
N GLU A 67 13.37 -2.77 -21.04
CA GLU A 67 12.71 -3.29 -19.85
C GLU A 67 13.66 -4.14 -19.01
N ASN A 68 13.71 -3.89 -17.70
CA ASN A 68 14.63 -4.53 -16.78
C ASN A 68 13.91 -4.80 -15.44
N HIS A 69 13.96 -6.05 -14.98
CA HIS A 69 13.30 -6.48 -13.75
C HIS A 69 14.14 -7.45 -12.93
N LYS A 70 14.02 -7.40 -11.61
CA LYS A 70 14.46 -8.50 -10.74
C LYS A 70 13.64 -9.76 -11.06
N PHE A 71 14.24 -10.93 -10.86
CA PHE A 71 13.61 -12.22 -11.23
C PHE A 71 12.21 -12.41 -10.66
N LYS A 72 12.01 -12.00 -9.42
CA LYS A 72 10.71 -12.08 -8.72
C LYS A 72 9.60 -11.36 -9.48
N ARG A 73 9.85 -10.12 -9.91
CA ARG A 73 8.89 -9.32 -10.69
C ARG A 73 8.66 -9.92 -12.07
N PHE A 74 9.75 -10.29 -12.76
CA PHE A 74 9.67 -10.94 -14.05
C PHE A 74 8.81 -12.22 -13.99
N LEU A 75 9.03 -13.10 -12.99
CA LEU A 75 8.25 -14.33 -12.84
C LEU A 75 6.77 -14.05 -12.54
N GLN A 76 6.49 -13.02 -11.76
CA GLN A 76 5.13 -12.58 -11.46
C GLN A 76 4.36 -12.19 -12.73
N ASP A 77 5.02 -11.49 -13.65
CA ASP A 77 4.40 -10.99 -14.88
C ASP A 77 4.19 -12.11 -15.91
N VAL A 78 5.17 -13.02 -16.06
CA VAL A 78 5.14 -14.04 -17.13
C VAL A 78 4.48 -15.35 -16.72
N ALA A 79 4.44 -15.67 -15.43
CA ALA A 79 3.91 -16.92 -14.90
C ALA A 79 3.32 -16.73 -13.47
N PRO A 80 2.19 -16.04 -13.30
CA PRO A 80 1.61 -15.72 -11.97
C PRO A 80 1.35 -16.96 -11.11
N ASN A 81 0.93 -18.07 -11.74
CA ASN A 81 0.67 -19.32 -11.01
C ASN A 81 1.96 -19.94 -10.44
N LEU A 82 3.08 -19.84 -11.15
CA LEU A 82 4.38 -20.29 -10.69
C LEU A 82 4.97 -19.33 -9.65
N TYR A 83 4.66 -18.05 -9.76
CA TYR A 83 5.09 -17.03 -8.81
C TYR A 83 4.62 -17.33 -7.39
N ALA A 84 3.35 -17.72 -7.19
CA ALA A 84 2.83 -18.09 -5.89
C ALA A 84 3.60 -19.26 -5.28
N GLN A 85 3.91 -20.28 -6.07
CA GLN A 85 4.71 -21.44 -5.65
C GLN A 85 6.18 -21.07 -5.36
N TYR A 86 6.77 -20.23 -6.22
CA TYR A 86 8.12 -19.69 -6.02
C TYR A 86 8.24 -18.96 -4.68
N VAL A 87 7.27 -18.08 -4.35
CA VAL A 87 7.26 -17.38 -3.07
C VAL A 87 7.19 -18.36 -1.91
N LEU A 88 6.30 -19.34 -1.95
CA LEU A 88 6.17 -20.36 -0.89
C LEU A 88 7.45 -21.20 -0.73
N GLU A 89 8.11 -21.59 -1.81
CA GLU A 89 9.34 -22.38 -1.77
C GLU A 89 10.54 -21.54 -1.31
N SER A 90 10.64 -20.30 -1.75
CA SER A 90 11.67 -19.36 -1.29
C SER A 90 11.60 -19.12 0.23
N PHE A 91 10.42 -19.29 0.82
CA PHE A 91 10.25 -19.25 2.27
C PHE A 91 10.57 -20.59 2.95
N LYS A 92 10.30 -21.75 2.31
CA LYS A 92 10.56 -23.07 2.90
C LYS A 92 12.05 -23.41 3.03
N GLY A 93 12.90 -22.87 2.17
CA GLY A 93 14.36 -23.02 2.26
C GLY A 93 15.00 -22.26 3.44
N GLN A 94 14.21 -21.49 4.20
CA GLN A 94 14.65 -20.77 5.39
C GLN A 94 14.08 -21.34 6.70
N THR A 95 13.29 -22.43 6.64
CA THR A 95 12.72 -23.04 7.83
C THR A 95 13.46 -24.32 8.24
N GLU A 96 14.54 -24.18 8.99
CA GLU A 96 14.74 -25.08 10.14
C GLU A 96 13.56 -24.85 11.08
N GLN A 97 12.94 -25.94 11.56
CA GLN A 97 11.78 -25.90 12.47
C GLN A 97 12.05 -24.93 13.62
N PRO A 98 11.17 -23.97 13.90
CA PRO A 98 11.33 -23.15 15.07
C PRO A 98 11.06 -24.03 16.31
N ARG A 99 12.12 -24.47 17.00
CA ARG A 99 12.06 -24.63 18.44
C ARG A 99 11.55 -23.30 18.97
N LEU A 100 10.44 -23.33 19.68
CA LEU A 100 9.96 -22.21 20.48
C LEU A 100 11.01 -21.92 21.57
N GLU A 101 12.04 -21.20 21.21
CA GLU A 101 12.91 -20.52 22.16
C GLU A 101 12.33 -19.14 22.44
N PRO A 102 12.39 -18.70 23.72
CA PRO A 102 11.83 -17.41 24.10
C PRO A 102 12.50 -16.30 23.29
N ILE A 103 11.67 -15.34 22.86
CA ILE A 103 12.02 -14.15 22.11
C ILE A 103 13.32 -13.55 22.64
N LYS A 104 14.43 -13.90 22.01
CA LYS A 104 15.73 -13.21 22.22
C LYS A 104 15.82 -12.04 21.27
N ASN A 105 15.72 -10.88 21.90
CA ASN A 105 16.26 -9.59 21.49
C ASN A 105 16.28 -9.20 20.00
N ASN A 106 15.49 -8.23 19.72
CA ASN A 106 15.41 -7.19 18.68
C ASN A 106 16.73 -6.66 18.06
N SER A 107 17.89 -7.30 18.18
CA SER A 107 19.18 -6.75 17.77
C SER A 107 19.45 -6.79 16.26
N GLN A 108 18.71 -7.57 15.45
CA GLN A 108 18.87 -7.58 14.00
C GLN A 108 17.97 -6.58 13.27
N MET A 109 16.81 -6.24 13.84
CA MET A 109 15.92 -5.22 13.30
C MET A 109 16.51 -3.80 13.40
N ASP A 110 17.35 -3.53 14.38
CA ASP A 110 18.04 -2.23 14.55
C ASP A 110 19.16 -1.97 13.51
N GLN A 111 19.47 -2.93 12.63
CA GLN A 111 20.57 -2.81 11.67
C GLN A 111 20.17 -2.17 10.33
N LYS A 112 18.87 -2.03 10.03
CA LYS A 112 18.43 -1.39 8.78
C LYS A 112 18.80 0.09 8.77
N PRO A 113 19.44 0.61 7.69
CA PRO A 113 19.92 2.00 7.63
C PRO A 113 18.84 3.03 7.95
N TRP A 114 17.60 2.83 7.51
CA TRP A 114 16.49 3.75 7.73
C TRP A 114 16.10 3.87 9.23
N ARG A 115 16.30 2.80 10.03
CA ARG A 115 16.03 2.83 11.48
C ARG A 115 17.02 3.68 12.27
N LYS A 116 18.13 4.07 11.64
CA LYS A 116 19.07 5.06 12.21
C LYS A 116 18.67 6.50 11.89
N VAL A 117 17.80 6.68 10.88
CA VAL A 117 17.30 8.00 10.46
C VAL A 117 16.01 8.36 11.19
N LEU A 118 15.11 7.41 11.35
CA LEU A 118 13.80 7.60 11.96
C LEU A 118 13.79 7.06 13.40
N VAL A 119 13.34 7.87 14.35
CA VAL A 119 13.29 7.51 15.77
C VAL A 119 11.93 6.86 16.10
N PRO A 120 11.88 5.61 16.61
CA PRO A 120 10.60 5.00 17.02
C PRO A 120 9.89 5.87 18.07
N VAL A 121 8.58 6.07 17.94
CA VAL A 121 7.79 6.85 18.89
C VAL A 121 7.87 6.27 20.32
N GLU A 122 8.00 4.95 20.45
CA GLU A 122 8.17 4.28 21.74
C GLU A 122 9.46 4.68 22.48
N LYS A 123 10.52 5.01 21.74
CA LYS A 123 11.83 5.43 22.29
C LYS A 123 11.88 6.91 22.67
N LEU A 124 10.87 7.71 22.25
CA LEU A 124 10.78 9.12 22.64
C LEU A 124 10.44 9.27 24.13
N SER A 125 10.84 10.37 24.74
CA SER A 125 10.46 10.66 26.11
C SER A 125 8.94 10.72 26.27
N LYS A 126 8.43 10.44 27.47
CA LYS A 126 6.99 10.45 27.75
C LYS A 126 6.34 11.83 27.51
N LEU A 127 7.14 12.91 27.62
CA LEU A 127 6.71 14.31 27.43
C LEU A 127 6.98 14.82 26.00
N HIS A 128 7.48 13.99 25.10
CA HIS A 128 7.76 14.42 23.73
C HIS A 128 6.44 14.73 22.98
N PRO A 129 6.34 15.90 22.30
CA PRO A 129 5.10 16.32 21.66
C PRO A 129 4.49 15.29 20.71
N VAL A 130 5.30 14.61 19.91
CA VAL A 130 4.85 13.55 19.00
C VAL A 130 4.25 12.37 19.76
N ARG A 131 4.88 11.95 20.85
CA ARG A 131 4.37 10.84 21.69
C ARG A 131 3.06 11.21 22.37
N GLU A 132 2.96 12.44 22.86
CA GLU A 132 1.71 12.96 23.42
C GLU A 132 0.61 13.05 22.34
N TYR A 133 0.94 13.52 21.14
CA TYR A 133 0.01 13.56 20.03
C TYR A 133 -0.56 12.16 19.70
N VAL A 134 0.30 11.13 19.62
CA VAL A 134 -0.11 9.73 19.35
C VAL A 134 -1.07 9.22 20.41
N LYS A 135 -0.83 9.56 21.71
CA LYS A 135 -1.73 9.23 22.81
C LYS A 135 -3.06 9.99 22.74
N GLN A 136 -3.01 11.31 22.50
CA GLN A 136 -4.19 12.16 22.38
C GLN A 136 -5.10 11.72 21.23
N ARG A 137 -4.52 11.16 20.16
CA ARG A 137 -5.25 10.54 19.06
C ARG A 137 -5.79 9.15 19.41
N ALA A 138 -5.50 8.62 20.59
CA ALA A 138 -5.86 7.28 21.04
C ALA A 138 -5.38 6.16 20.09
N ILE A 139 -4.24 6.37 19.38
CA ILE A 139 -3.71 5.35 18.47
C ILE A 139 -3.34 4.09 19.27
N PRO A 140 -3.87 2.91 18.90
CA PRO A 140 -3.63 1.68 19.63
C PRO A 140 -2.14 1.37 19.77
N GLN A 141 -1.71 0.94 20.94
CA GLN A 141 -0.30 0.64 21.21
C GLN A 141 0.26 -0.46 20.28
N SER A 142 -0.58 -1.40 19.85
CA SER A 142 -0.25 -2.42 18.86
C SER A 142 0.22 -1.84 17.51
N GLN A 143 -0.15 -0.59 17.19
CA GLN A 143 0.23 0.10 15.96
C GLN A 143 1.50 0.96 16.09
N TRP A 144 2.04 1.11 17.32
CA TRP A 144 3.16 2.04 17.57
C TRP A 144 4.45 1.58 16.89
N GLY A 145 4.64 0.30 16.65
CA GLY A 145 5.80 -0.22 15.90
C GLY A 145 5.93 0.32 14.47
N ARG A 146 4.87 0.96 13.95
CA ARG A 146 4.82 1.61 12.63
C ARG A 146 5.00 3.12 12.70
N LEU A 147 5.14 3.68 13.91
CA LEU A 147 5.18 5.12 14.16
C LEU A 147 6.57 5.56 14.54
N PHE A 148 7.08 6.52 13.81
CA PHE A 148 8.41 7.07 13.98
C PHE A 148 8.34 8.60 14.01
N TYR A 149 9.45 9.20 14.35
CA TYR A 149 9.67 10.64 14.41
C TYR A 149 10.89 11.00 13.59
N CYS A 150 10.83 12.12 12.89
CA CYS A 150 12.00 12.83 12.38
C CYS A 150 11.93 14.31 12.77
N GLN A 151 13.06 14.86 13.18
CA GLN A 151 13.17 16.26 13.60
C GLN A 151 13.15 17.22 12.42
N ASN A 152 13.68 16.80 11.28
CA ASN A 152 13.72 17.57 10.03
C ASN A 152 13.44 16.63 8.86
N LEU A 153 12.33 16.89 8.13
CA LEU A 153 11.92 16.03 7.03
C LEU A 153 12.89 16.08 5.86
N GLN A 154 13.42 17.27 5.51
CA GLN A 154 14.39 17.42 4.42
C GLN A 154 15.66 16.61 4.68
N GLU A 155 16.20 16.72 5.89
CA GLU A 155 17.40 15.98 6.30
C GLU A 155 17.15 14.46 6.33
N ALA A 156 16.01 14.03 6.88
CA ALA A 156 15.64 12.63 6.93
C ALA A 156 15.47 12.04 5.52
N ALA A 157 14.79 12.74 4.61
CA ALA A 157 14.61 12.33 3.23
C ALA A 157 15.95 12.17 2.51
N HIS A 158 16.86 13.14 2.63
CA HIS A 158 18.20 13.07 2.05
C HIS A 158 18.98 11.84 2.55
N LYS A 159 18.94 11.58 3.88
CA LYS A 159 19.56 10.37 4.48
C LYS A 159 18.93 9.06 4.00
N LEU A 160 17.67 9.09 3.57
CA LEU A 160 16.95 7.97 2.98
C LEU A 160 17.16 7.83 1.46
N GLY A 161 17.97 8.72 0.86
CA GLY A 161 18.27 8.71 -0.57
C GLY A 161 17.20 9.38 -1.45
N ILE A 162 16.35 10.23 -0.85
CA ILE A 162 15.31 10.99 -1.57
C ILE A 162 15.84 12.40 -1.82
N ASP A 163 16.06 12.72 -3.09
CA ASP A 163 16.55 14.03 -3.52
C ASP A 163 15.38 14.91 -4.02
N GLN A 164 14.60 15.42 -3.06
CA GLN A 164 13.48 16.35 -3.30
C GLN A 164 13.58 17.52 -2.34
N VAL A 165 13.10 18.69 -2.74
CA VAL A 165 12.95 19.85 -1.86
C VAL A 165 11.70 19.62 -0.98
N LEU A 166 11.90 19.54 0.33
CA LEU A 166 10.88 19.22 1.31
C LEU A 166 10.90 20.24 2.46
N PRO A 167 9.82 20.35 3.24
CA PRO A 167 9.83 21.19 4.44
C PRO A 167 10.89 20.76 5.47
N GLU A 168 11.54 21.73 6.08
CA GLU A 168 12.49 21.54 7.17
C GLU A 168 11.78 21.57 8.53
N ASP A 169 10.84 20.66 8.74
CA ASP A 169 9.98 20.64 9.92
C ASP A 169 9.90 19.26 10.58
N GLU A 170 9.41 19.25 11.82
CA GLU A 170 9.20 18.02 12.58
C GLU A 170 8.00 17.21 12.08
N ARG A 171 8.16 15.89 11.98
CA ARG A 171 7.12 14.99 11.50
C ARG A 171 6.91 13.77 12.38
N LEU A 172 5.63 13.42 12.56
CA LEU A 172 5.24 12.04 12.83
C LEU A 172 5.30 11.29 11.51
N VAL A 173 6.01 10.17 11.48
CA VAL A 173 6.25 9.36 10.30
C VAL A 173 5.62 7.99 10.48
N LEU A 174 4.72 7.63 9.58
CA LEU A 174 4.14 6.29 9.49
C LEU A 174 4.92 5.53 8.41
N VAL A 175 5.41 4.34 8.74
CA VAL A 175 6.26 3.57 7.81
C VAL A 175 5.51 2.36 7.25
N GLU A 176 5.70 2.12 5.96
CA GLU A 176 5.33 0.88 5.29
C GLU A 176 6.60 0.16 4.88
N THR A 177 6.71 -1.10 5.26
CA THR A 177 7.86 -1.95 4.94
C THR A 177 7.41 -3.21 4.20
N ASP A 178 8.35 -3.83 3.48
CA ASP A 178 8.15 -5.19 2.96
C ASP A 178 8.36 -6.25 4.06
N ALA A 179 8.21 -7.52 3.68
CA ALA A 179 8.42 -8.66 4.57
C ALA A 179 9.88 -8.79 5.09
N PHE A 180 10.81 -8.06 4.50
CA PHE A 180 12.21 -8.04 4.88
C PHE A 180 12.62 -6.77 5.63
N ASP A 181 11.64 -5.99 6.10
CA ASP A 181 11.85 -4.69 6.77
C ASP A 181 12.58 -3.65 5.90
N ASN A 182 12.48 -3.75 4.58
CA ASN A 182 12.90 -2.67 3.71
C ASN A 182 11.80 -1.61 3.64
N LEU A 183 12.20 -0.35 3.77
CA LEU A 183 11.28 0.77 3.72
C LEU A 183 10.73 0.95 2.30
N ILE A 184 9.41 0.89 2.15
CA ILE A 184 8.71 1.03 0.85
C ILE A 184 8.23 2.45 0.65
N LEU A 185 7.51 2.98 1.63
CA LEU A 185 7.03 4.35 1.65
C LEU A 185 6.90 4.86 3.09
N ILE A 186 6.89 6.17 3.21
CA ILE A 186 6.58 6.85 4.46
C ILE A 186 5.51 7.89 4.26
N VAL A 187 4.63 8.02 5.26
CA VAL A 187 3.63 9.09 5.34
C VAL A 187 4.01 10.01 6.48
N CYS A 188 4.37 11.24 6.15
CA CYS A 188 4.92 12.21 7.08
C CYS A 188 3.87 13.27 7.40
N ARG A 189 3.44 13.37 8.68
CA ARG A 189 2.51 14.37 9.16
C ARG A 189 3.24 15.47 9.93
N ALA A 190 3.04 16.73 9.53
CA ALA A 190 3.61 17.88 10.24
C ALA A 190 3.09 17.98 11.68
N MET A 191 3.99 18.28 12.61
CA MET A 191 3.66 18.44 14.03
C MET A 191 3.34 19.89 14.40
N GLY A 192 3.78 20.85 13.60
CA GLY A 192 3.49 22.27 13.72
C GLY A 192 2.82 22.84 12.47
N PRO A 193 2.72 24.19 12.37
CA PRO A 193 2.28 24.85 11.16
C PRO A 193 3.18 24.47 9.97
N SER A 194 2.58 24.08 8.87
CA SER A 194 3.28 23.70 7.65
C SER A 194 2.36 23.81 6.44
N ASP A 195 2.85 24.31 5.33
CA ASP A 195 2.11 24.39 4.06
C ASP A 195 1.73 22.99 3.53
N LEU A 196 2.55 22.00 3.86
CA LEU A 196 2.33 20.60 3.51
C LEU A 196 2.06 19.77 4.77
N ARG A 197 0.80 19.76 5.21
CA ARG A 197 0.38 19.00 6.42
C ARG A 197 0.72 17.51 6.34
N TYR A 198 0.59 16.92 5.16
CA TYR A 198 0.98 15.53 4.88
C TYR A 198 1.88 15.47 3.65
N VAL A 199 2.92 14.68 3.74
CA VAL A 199 3.83 14.34 2.64
C VAL A 199 3.95 12.82 2.58
N THR A 200 3.78 12.24 1.40
CA THR A 200 4.03 10.81 1.17
C THR A 200 5.27 10.68 0.29
N LEU A 201 6.28 9.99 0.80
CA LEU A 201 7.52 9.72 0.08
C LEU A 201 7.61 8.23 -0.22
N LYS A 202 7.85 7.90 -1.49
CA LYS A 202 8.10 6.54 -1.94
C LYS A 202 9.60 6.29 -1.97
N LEU A 203 10.03 5.16 -1.46
CA LEU A 203 11.40 4.67 -1.54
C LEU A 203 11.51 3.50 -2.52
N ASP A 204 10.38 2.91 -2.89
CA ASP A 204 10.22 1.99 -3.99
C ASP A 204 9.27 2.63 -5.02
N ASP A 205 9.81 3.03 -6.17
CA ASP A 205 9.04 3.71 -7.21
C ASP A 205 7.93 2.85 -7.81
N ASP A 206 8.10 1.52 -7.79
CA ASP A 206 7.12 0.57 -8.28
C ASP A 206 6.00 0.28 -7.26
N ALA A 207 6.19 0.64 -5.99
CA ALA A 207 5.19 0.41 -4.97
C ALA A 207 3.98 1.33 -5.15
N PRO A 208 2.74 0.83 -5.00
CA PRO A 208 1.57 1.68 -4.99
C PRO A 208 1.55 2.56 -3.73
N LYS A 209 0.95 3.75 -3.83
CA LYS A 209 0.74 4.66 -2.69
C LYS A 209 -0.34 4.11 -1.75
N LEU A 210 -0.07 2.98 -1.12
CA LEU A 210 -0.96 2.32 -0.18
C LEU A 210 -0.21 2.05 1.12
N PHE A 211 -0.82 2.39 2.24
CA PHE A 211 -0.27 2.15 3.56
C PHE A 211 -1.03 1.02 4.26
N GLY A 212 -0.33 0.10 4.91
CA GLY A 212 -0.92 -1.01 5.66
C GLY A 212 -0.97 -2.35 4.92
N ARG A 213 -0.50 -2.44 3.69
CA ARG A 213 -0.58 -3.64 2.83
C ARG A 213 0.09 -4.89 3.42
N ALA A 214 1.19 -4.70 4.12
CA ALA A 214 1.94 -5.79 4.75
C ALA A 214 1.22 -6.36 6.01
N HIS A 215 0.19 -5.66 6.50
CA HIS A 215 -0.47 -5.97 7.77
C HIS A 215 -1.90 -6.50 7.61
N VAL A 216 -2.37 -6.73 6.38
CA VAL A 216 -3.74 -7.19 6.12
C VAL A 216 -3.77 -8.64 5.66
N ASP A 217 -4.84 -9.33 6.06
CA ASP A 217 -5.22 -10.66 5.60
C ASP A 217 -6.19 -10.51 4.41
N TYR A 218 -5.70 -10.75 3.20
CA TYR A 218 -6.52 -10.67 1.99
C TYR A 218 -7.57 -11.79 1.85
N GLY A 219 -7.56 -12.80 2.71
CA GLY A 219 -8.62 -13.80 2.83
C GLY A 219 -9.89 -13.25 3.49
N LYS A 220 -9.79 -12.11 4.17
CA LYS A 220 -10.89 -11.40 4.84
C LYS A 220 -11.26 -10.13 4.07
N PRO A 221 -12.42 -9.50 4.37
CA PRO A 221 -12.71 -8.16 3.87
C PRO A 221 -11.64 -7.17 4.32
N VAL A 222 -11.10 -6.39 3.37
CA VAL A 222 -10.10 -5.36 3.62
C VAL A 222 -10.79 -4.00 3.57
N TYR A 223 -10.78 -3.29 4.69
CA TYR A 223 -11.29 -1.93 4.75
C TYR A 223 -10.28 -0.98 4.09
N VAL A 224 -10.80 0.01 3.38
CA VAL A 224 -9.98 1.01 2.67
C VAL A 224 -10.41 2.40 3.11
N VAL A 225 -9.53 3.12 3.76
CA VAL A 225 -9.71 4.53 4.17
C VAL A 225 -8.81 5.45 3.34
N GLU A 226 -9.02 6.77 3.42
CA GLU A 226 -8.15 7.74 2.76
C GLU A 226 -6.88 8.01 3.58
N GLY A 227 -7.00 8.19 4.89
CA GLY A 227 -5.94 8.61 5.78
C GLY A 227 -5.14 7.46 6.41
N ALA A 228 -3.81 7.57 6.42
CA ALA A 228 -2.97 6.57 7.07
C ALA A 228 -3.23 6.45 8.58
N ILE A 229 -3.56 7.55 9.27
CA ILE A 229 -3.87 7.52 10.70
C ILE A 229 -5.19 6.79 10.96
N ASP A 230 -6.22 7.02 10.13
CA ASP A 230 -7.52 6.35 10.29
C ASP A 230 -7.42 4.84 10.11
N SER A 231 -6.52 4.38 9.23
CA SER A 231 -6.29 2.95 9.04
C SER A 231 -5.73 2.23 10.27
N LEU A 232 -5.15 2.96 11.22
CA LEU A 232 -4.59 2.38 12.46
C LEU A 232 -5.66 1.97 13.48
N PHE A 233 -6.91 2.40 13.30
CA PHE A 233 -8.03 2.12 14.20
C PHE A 233 -8.93 0.98 13.72
N LEU A 234 -8.82 0.61 12.45
CA LEU A 234 -9.65 -0.44 11.87
C LEU A 234 -8.86 -1.74 11.71
N ASP A 235 -9.54 -2.83 12.04
CA ASP A 235 -9.00 -4.16 11.78
C ASP A 235 -8.92 -4.41 10.27
N ASN A 236 -7.85 -5.05 9.84
CA ASN A 236 -7.66 -5.46 8.44
C ASN A 236 -7.84 -4.31 7.44
N CYS A 237 -7.15 -3.20 7.67
CA CYS A 237 -7.35 -1.94 6.96
C CYS A 237 -6.09 -1.46 6.23
N ILE A 238 -6.29 -0.87 5.05
CA ILE A 238 -5.27 -0.13 4.29
C ILE A 238 -5.73 1.31 4.09
N ALA A 239 -4.77 2.23 3.97
CA ALA A 239 -5.04 3.60 3.53
C ALA A 239 -4.64 3.79 2.08
N SER A 240 -5.52 4.43 1.31
CA SER A 240 -5.29 4.69 -0.11
C SER A 240 -4.29 5.83 -0.36
N LEU A 241 -4.06 6.70 0.62
CA LEU A 241 -3.20 7.91 0.54
C LEU A 241 -3.49 8.82 -0.66
N ASP A 242 -4.38 8.36 -1.50
CA ASP A 242 -4.80 8.96 -2.77
C ASP A 242 -6.23 8.43 -3.01
N ALA A 243 -7.17 9.30 -3.25
CA ALA A 243 -8.59 8.95 -3.34
C ALA A 243 -8.98 8.10 -4.57
N ASN A 244 -8.02 7.57 -5.31
CA ASN A 244 -8.26 6.85 -6.55
C ASN A 244 -8.51 5.35 -6.30
N LEU A 245 -9.76 4.90 -6.49
CA LEU A 245 -10.18 3.50 -6.40
C LEU A 245 -9.39 2.56 -7.32
N LEU A 246 -9.00 3.03 -8.53
CA LEU A 246 -8.25 2.22 -9.47
C LEU A 246 -6.84 1.93 -8.95
N ALA A 247 -6.20 2.94 -8.34
CA ALA A 247 -4.88 2.77 -7.74
C ALA A 247 -4.90 1.75 -6.60
N VAL A 248 -5.95 1.76 -5.76
CA VAL A 248 -6.11 0.75 -4.70
C VAL A 248 -6.23 -0.65 -5.30
N ARG A 249 -7.08 -0.82 -6.33
CA ARG A 249 -7.31 -2.13 -6.95
C ARG A 249 -6.05 -2.69 -7.61
N GLN A 250 -5.23 -1.83 -8.21
CA GLN A 250 -3.94 -2.22 -8.81
C GLN A 250 -2.88 -2.60 -7.78
N GLY A 251 -2.98 -2.06 -6.57
CA GLY A 251 -2.01 -2.28 -5.49
C GLY A 251 -2.29 -3.47 -4.58
N VAL A 252 -3.38 -4.21 -4.79
CA VAL A 252 -3.80 -5.35 -3.96
C VAL A 252 -4.14 -6.57 -4.84
N PRO A 253 -4.18 -7.80 -4.29
CA PRO A 253 -4.59 -8.99 -5.04
C PRO A 253 -5.97 -8.80 -5.69
N GLU A 254 -6.17 -9.31 -6.89
CA GLU A 254 -7.43 -9.20 -7.62
C GLU A 254 -8.61 -9.85 -6.85
N THR A 255 -8.31 -10.92 -6.11
CA THR A 255 -9.27 -11.63 -5.26
C THR A 255 -9.63 -10.89 -3.98
N ALA A 256 -8.94 -9.80 -3.62
CA ALA A 256 -9.19 -9.06 -2.40
C ALA A 256 -10.60 -8.44 -2.39
N ARG A 257 -11.33 -8.70 -1.31
CA ARG A 257 -12.66 -8.11 -1.07
C ARG A 257 -12.50 -6.76 -0.39
N LEU A 258 -12.57 -5.67 -1.17
CA LEU A 258 -12.40 -4.32 -0.66
C LEU A 258 -13.72 -3.74 -0.18
N VAL A 259 -13.69 -3.07 0.97
CA VAL A 259 -14.78 -2.30 1.56
C VAL A 259 -14.32 -0.87 1.76
N PHE A 260 -14.86 0.08 1.02
CA PHE A 260 -14.44 1.47 1.12
C PHE A 260 -15.14 2.21 2.25
N VAL A 261 -14.33 2.94 3.03
CA VAL A 261 -14.75 3.70 4.21
C VAL A 261 -14.33 5.15 4.02
N TRP A 262 -15.27 6.02 3.62
CA TRP A 262 -15.03 7.45 3.52
C TRP A 262 -15.45 8.16 4.80
N ASP A 263 -14.95 9.38 4.96
CA ASP A 263 -15.39 10.27 6.03
C ASP A 263 -16.91 10.43 6.02
N ASN A 264 -17.52 10.60 7.20
CA ASN A 264 -18.95 10.80 7.35
C ASN A 264 -19.34 12.23 6.97
N GLU A 265 -19.21 12.57 5.71
CA GLU A 265 -19.49 13.89 5.14
C GLU A 265 -20.66 13.85 4.13
N PRO A 266 -21.92 13.64 4.58
CA PRO A 266 -23.07 13.48 3.69
C PRO A 266 -23.43 14.74 2.88
N ARG A 267 -22.82 15.89 3.21
CA ARG A 267 -22.98 17.17 2.49
C ARG A 267 -21.82 17.49 1.55
N SER A 268 -20.73 16.73 1.60
CA SER A 268 -19.57 16.91 0.71
C SER A 268 -19.87 16.35 -0.69
N PRO A 269 -19.94 17.18 -1.74
CA PRO A 269 -20.19 16.69 -3.10
C PRO A 269 -19.15 15.66 -3.57
N ASN A 270 -17.90 15.81 -3.12
CA ASN A 270 -16.82 14.90 -3.47
C ASN A 270 -17.01 13.53 -2.82
N THR A 271 -17.28 13.48 -1.51
CA THR A 271 -17.52 12.23 -0.80
C THR A 271 -18.77 11.50 -1.33
N VAL A 272 -19.85 12.24 -1.55
CA VAL A 272 -21.10 11.72 -2.13
C VAL A 272 -20.84 11.12 -3.52
N ARG A 273 -20.13 11.83 -4.41
CA ARG A 273 -19.77 11.33 -5.74
C ARG A 273 -18.92 10.06 -5.68
N ARG A 274 -17.90 10.01 -4.81
CA ARG A 274 -17.02 8.84 -4.67
C ARG A 274 -17.77 7.61 -4.19
N ILE A 275 -18.66 7.76 -3.22
CA ILE A 275 -19.51 6.65 -2.73
C ILE A 275 -20.44 6.17 -3.85
N ASP A 276 -21.08 7.07 -4.60
CA ASP A 276 -21.96 6.71 -5.72
C ASP A 276 -21.22 5.97 -6.83
N GLU A 277 -20.01 6.42 -7.18
CA GLU A 277 -19.13 5.74 -8.14
C GLU A 277 -18.75 4.32 -7.67
N ALA A 278 -18.43 4.15 -6.38
CA ALA A 278 -18.11 2.83 -5.82
C ALA A 278 -19.32 1.89 -5.86
N ILE A 279 -20.49 2.37 -5.47
CA ILE A 279 -21.75 1.60 -5.54
C ILE A 279 -22.06 1.22 -6.99
N THR A 280 -21.85 2.13 -7.93
CA THR A 280 -22.08 1.89 -9.37
C THR A 280 -21.14 0.82 -9.92
N LYS A 281 -19.91 0.75 -9.41
CA LYS A 281 -18.93 -0.31 -9.73
C LYS A 281 -19.13 -1.60 -8.92
N ASN A 282 -20.25 -1.72 -8.22
CA ASN A 282 -20.61 -2.87 -7.36
C ASN A 282 -19.55 -3.17 -6.28
N THR A 283 -18.88 -2.13 -5.77
CA THR A 283 -17.92 -2.25 -4.69
C THR A 283 -18.63 -2.07 -3.35
N ALA A 284 -18.24 -2.85 -2.33
CA ALA A 284 -18.78 -2.70 -0.99
C ALA A 284 -18.31 -1.37 -0.36
N VAL A 285 -19.22 -0.72 0.35
CA VAL A 285 -18.99 0.59 0.99
C VAL A 285 -19.58 0.62 2.39
N VAL A 286 -18.96 1.39 3.27
CA VAL A 286 -19.56 1.74 4.56
C VAL A 286 -20.47 2.95 4.37
N ILE A 287 -21.74 2.84 4.79
CA ILE A 287 -22.69 3.95 4.86
C ILE A 287 -22.98 4.19 6.33
N TRP A 288 -22.48 5.30 6.84
CA TRP A 288 -22.56 5.62 8.27
C TRP A 288 -24.02 5.72 8.76
N PRO A 289 -24.35 5.08 9.90
CA PRO A 289 -25.66 5.22 10.51
C PRO A 289 -25.97 6.68 10.90
N SER A 290 -27.24 7.05 10.86
CA SER A 290 -27.68 8.44 11.13
C SER A 290 -27.37 8.97 12.53
N HIS A 291 -27.14 8.08 13.50
CA HIS A 291 -26.77 8.44 14.87
C HIS A 291 -25.25 8.67 15.04
N ILE A 292 -24.46 8.39 14.03
CA ILE A 292 -23.02 8.72 14.02
C ILE A 292 -22.88 10.14 13.50
N MET A 293 -22.40 11.02 14.37
CA MET A 293 -22.26 12.46 14.08
C MET A 293 -20.80 12.85 13.82
N GLU A 294 -19.87 12.02 14.22
CA GLU A 294 -18.44 12.21 14.05
C GLU A 294 -18.08 12.17 12.57
N LYS A 295 -17.09 12.99 12.21
CA LYS A 295 -16.66 13.13 10.83
C LYS A 295 -15.83 11.95 10.34
N ASP A 296 -14.83 11.52 11.08
CA ASP A 296 -13.86 10.51 10.71
C ASP A 296 -13.74 9.40 11.75
N VAL A 297 -13.01 8.36 11.41
CA VAL A 297 -12.79 7.18 12.26
C VAL A 297 -12.12 7.56 13.58
N ASN A 298 -11.13 8.46 13.53
CA ASN A 298 -10.43 8.88 14.75
C ASN A 298 -11.33 9.64 15.71
N ASP A 299 -12.17 10.54 15.21
CA ASP A 299 -13.15 11.27 16.04
C ASP A 299 -14.14 10.31 16.71
N MET A 300 -14.56 9.25 16.00
CA MET A 300 -15.43 8.20 16.57
C MET A 300 -14.75 7.47 17.73
N VAL A 301 -13.47 7.09 17.56
CA VAL A 301 -12.69 6.44 18.62
C VAL A 301 -12.52 7.35 19.83
N LEU A 302 -12.21 8.63 19.62
CA LEU A 302 -12.08 9.61 20.70
C LEU A 302 -13.39 9.82 21.48
N ASN A 303 -14.53 9.61 20.82
CA ASN A 303 -15.85 9.61 21.45
C ASN A 303 -16.29 8.23 21.98
N GLY A 304 -15.35 7.29 22.11
CA GLY A 304 -15.58 5.98 22.75
C GLY A 304 -16.40 5.00 21.92
N LYS A 305 -16.49 5.18 20.60
CA LYS A 305 -17.22 4.28 19.73
C LYS A 305 -16.35 3.09 19.29
N ASP A 306 -16.94 1.90 19.23
CA ASP A 306 -16.34 0.74 18.62
C ASP A 306 -16.48 0.84 17.08
N VAL A 307 -15.45 1.40 16.45
CA VAL A 307 -15.44 1.65 15.01
C VAL A 307 -15.43 0.36 14.20
N ASN A 308 -14.84 -0.73 14.73
CA ASN A 308 -14.78 -2.01 14.03
C ASN A 308 -16.16 -2.66 13.94
N GLU A 309 -16.92 -2.66 15.02
CA GLU A 309 -18.31 -3.14 15.00
C GLU A 309 -19.20 -2.25 14.12
N ILE A 310 -19.03 -0.92 14.17
CA ILE A 310 -19.80 0.01 13.35
C ILE A 310 -19.55 -0.21 11.86
N VAL A 311 -18.30 -0.26 11.39
CA VAL A 311 -18.00 -0.45 9.97
C VAL A 311 -18.46 -1.81 9.47
N LYS A 312 -18.35 -2.85 10.29
CA LYS A 312 -18.84 -4.18 9.99
C LYS A 312 -20.36 -4.19 9.79
N ALA A 313 -21.11 -3.60 10.71
CA ALA A 313 -22.58 -3.51 10.66
C ALA A 313 -23.08 -2.56 9.55
N ALA A 314 -22.31 -1.54 9.20
CA ALA A 314 -22.66 -0.51 8.23
C ALA A 314 -22.07 -0.77 6.82
N THR A 315 -21.54 -1.96 6.57
CA THR A 315 -21.02 -2.37 5.25
C THR A 315 -22.17 -2.84 4.36
N TYR A 316 -22.30 -2.24 3.18
CA TYR A 316 -23.33 -2.55 2.20
C TYR A 316 -22.76 -2.70 0.80
N SER A 317 -23.45 -3.43 -0.07
CA SER A 317 -23.17 -3.56 -1.51
C SER A 317 -24.44 -3.59 -2.33
N GLY A 318 -24.35 -3.38 -3.64
CA GLY A 318 -25.46 -3.48 -4.58
C GLY A 318 -26.66 -2.61 -4.21
N ILE A 319 -27.86 -3.19 -4.25
CA ILE A 319 -29.13 -2.50 -3.97
C ILE A 319 -29.19 -2.00 -2.52
N GLY A 320 -28.68 -2.78 -1.56
CA GLY A 320 -28.65 -2.40 -0.16
C GLY A 320 -27.83 -1.11 0.06
N ALA A 321 -26.67 -1.00 -0.59
CA ALA A 321 -25.86 0.22 -0.57
C ALA A 321 -26.60 1.42 -1.16
N ARG A 322 -27.28 1.25 -2.31
CA ARG A 322 -28.07 2.32 -2.94
C ARG A 322 -29.19 2.85 -2.04
N LEU A 323 -29.92 1.96 -1.39
CA LEU A 323 -31.00 2.33 -0.47
C LEU A 323 -30.45 3.11 0.74
N LYS A 324 -29.41 2.61 1.38
CA LYS A 324 -28.79 3.29 2.52
C LYS A 324 -28.16 4.63 2.11
N PHE A 325 -27.47 4.65 0.98
CA PHE A 325 -26.85 5.86 0.43
C PHE A 325 -27.88 6.95 0.14
N SER A 326 -29.04 6.61 -0.44
CA SER A 326 -30.08 7.60 -0.74
C SER A 326 -30.62 8.33 0.50
N THR A 327 -30.64 7.66 1.65
CA THR A 327 -31.06 8.25 2.93
C THR A 327 -29.92 8.94 3.68
N TRP A 328 -28.66 8.54 3.41
CA TRP A 328 -27.48 9.12 4.07
C TRP A 328 -27.07 10.46 3.45
N LYS A 329 -27.07 10.55 2.11
CA LYS A 329 -26.67 11.76 1.40
C LYS A 329 -27.61 12.93 1.72
N ARG A 330 -27.01 14.07 2.06
CA ARG A 330 -27.72 15.33 2.34
C ARG A 330 -27.31 16.42 1.35
N THR A 331 -27.00 16.04 0.11
CA THR A 331 -26.75 17.00 -0.98
C THR A 331 -28.08 17.57 -1.39
N ASP A 332 -28.26 18.81 -1.02
CA ASP A 332 -29.51 19.53 -1.12
C ASP A 332 -30.01 19.69 -2.56
N GLU A 333 -31.29 19.43 -2.73
CA GLU A 333 -32.14 20.09 -3.73
C GLU A 333 -32.02 21.62 -3.71
N TYR A 334 -31.44 22.22 -2.66
CA TYR A 334 -31.16 23.67 -2.51
C TYR A 334 -30.10 24.18 -3.49
N ALA A 335 -29.16 23.38 -3.93
CA ALA A 335 -28.13 23.82 -4.90
C ALA A 335 -28.72 24.00 -6.32
N THR A 336 -29.78 23.26 -6.66
CA THR A 336 -30.50 23.36 -7.93
C THR A 336 -31.40 24.61 -7.98
N ARG A 337 -31.95 25.04 -6.85
CA ARG A 337 -32.79 26.25 -6.79
C ARG A 337 -32.02 27.57 -6.92
N ARG A 338 -30.72 27.62 -6.65
CA ARG A 338 -29.90 28.83 -6.83
C ARG A 338 -29.44 29.09 -8.27
N LYS A 339 -29.68 28.15 -9.20
CA LYS A 339 -29.34 28.30 -10.63
C LYS A 339 -30.55 28.58 -11.52
N ALA A 340 -31.72 28.79 -10.99
CA ALA A 340 -32.83 29.29 -11.80
C ALA A 340 -32.53 30.75 -12.21
N PRO A 341 -32.55 31.08 -13.51
CA PRO A 341 -32.29 32.44 -13.96
C PRO A 341 -33.33 33.38 -13.34
N ARG A 342 -32.89 34.50 -12.76
CA ARG A 342 -33.78 35.59 -12.39
C ARG A 342 -34.51 36.03 -13.67
N ARG A 343 -35.81 35.81 -13.75
CA ARG A 343 -36.64 36.47 -14.73
C ARG A 343 -36.53 37.96 -14.47
N ILE A 344 -35.90 38.65 -15.43
CA ILE A 344 -35.96 40.11 -15.51
C ILE A 344 -37.40 40.45 -15.94
N VAL A 345 -38.12 41.13 -15.08
CA VAL A 345 -39.38 41.82 -15.41
C VAL A 345 -39.03 43.26 -15.75
#